data_3c26cf045ba2ef1c3e5102f436643dc7
#
_entry.id   3c26cf045ba2ef1c3e5102f436643dc7
#
_cell.length_a   1.000
_cell.length_b   1.000
_cell.length_c   1.000
_cell.angle_alpha   90.00
_cell.angle_beta   90.00
_cell.angle_gamma   90.00
#
_symmetry.space_group_name_H-M   'P 1'
#
loop_
_entity.id
_entity.type
_entity.pdbx_description
1 polymer ?
#
loop_
_entity_poly.entity_id
_entity_poly.type
_entity_poly.pdbx_seq_one_letter_code
_entity_poly.pdbx_strand_id
1 'polypeptide(L)'
;MPVETVTSANVKQAVPFFAVSNMESSLRFYVDGLGFKMKRWWIPDQSDGQDHYKADGKIRWCWLELGEAAIMLQEFLPERQPKETLGTGVNLCFQCEDALALYREFKSRGIQTRTRPSVGNRLWVVPVTDPDGYRMEFSSPTNTPEDTELEE
;
A
#
# COMPACT_ATOMS: atom_id res chain seq x y z
N MET A 1 26.23 -32.23 -9.56
CA MET A 1 25.03 -31.37 -9.36
C MET A 1 24.45 -31.04 -10.72
N PRO A 2 23.22 -31.43 -10.98
CA PRO A 2 22.58 -30.98 -12.19
C PRO A 2 22.47 -29.47 -12.21
N VAL A 3 22.86 -28.85 -13.31
CA VAL A 3 22.65 -27.41 -13.53
C VAL A 3 21.15 -27.20 -13.69
N GLU A 4 20.53 -26.51 -12.77
CA GLU A 4 19.15 -26.09 -12.94
C GLU A 4 19.07 -25.21 -14.20
N THR A 5 18.32 -25.65 -15.18
CA THR A 5 18.00 -24.81 -16.32
C THR A 5 17.03 -23.76 -15.79
N VAL A 6 17.50 -22.50 -15.65
CA VAL A 6 16.64 -21.40 -15.24
C VAL A 6 15.70 -21.07 -16.40
N THR A 7 14.54 -21.73 -16.41
CA THR A 7 13.43 -21.26 -17.23
C THR A 7 12.77 -20.11 -16.47
N SER A 8 12.67 -18.94 -17.12
CA SER A 8 11.94 -17.83 -16.52
C SER A 8 10.51 -18.25 -16.22
N ALA A 9 10.06 -18.05 -15.00
CA ALA A 9 8.70 -18.34 -14.60
C ALA A 9 7.71 -17.46 -15.37
N ASN A 10 6.51 -17.99 -15.66
CA ASN A 10 5.45 -17.22 -16.32
C ASN A 10 4.93 -16.09 -15.42
N VAL A 11 5.03 -16.24 -14.10
CA VAL A 11 4.57 -15.22 -13.14
C VAL A 11 5.57 -14.07 -13.14
N LYS A 12 5.09 -12.85 -13.33
CA LYS A 12 5.93 -11.63 -13.37
C LYS A 12 5.94 -10.87 -12.07
N GLN A 13 4.82 -10.81 -11.38
CA GLN A 13 4.72 -10.10 -10.10
C GLN A 13 3.45 -10.48 -9.37
N ALA A 14 3.44 -10.26 -8.08
CA ALA A 14 2.23 -10.29 -7.27
C ALA A 14 1.84 -8.85 -6.95
N VAL A 15 0.58 -8.51 -7.14
CA VAL A 15 0.08 -7.16 -6.89
C VAL A 15 -1.04 -7.24 -5.85
N PRO A 16 -0.83 -6.70 -4.63
CA PRO A 16 -1.90 -6.64 -3.65
C PRO A 16 -3.10 -5.87 -4.20
N PHE A 17 -4.29 -6.38 -3.93
CA PHE A 17 -5.54 -5.77 -4.37
C PHE A 17 -6.40 -5.51 -3.15
N PHE A 18 -6.51 -4.25 -2.75
CA PHE A 18 -7.26 -3.84 -1.57
C PHE A 18 -8.64 -3.33 -1.95
N ALA A 19 -9.65 -3.86 -1.28
CA ALA A 19 -10.98 -3.28 -1.31
C ALA A 19 -11.05 -2.15 -0.27
N VAL A 20 -11.47 -0.97 -0.68
CA VAL A 20 -11.47 0.24 0.16
C VAL A 20 -12.89 0.80 0.32
N SER A 21 -13.14 1.44 1.46
CA SER A 21 -14.47 1.99 1.76
C SER A 21 -14.72 3.33 1.07
N ASN A 22 -13.67 4.12 0.85
CA ASN A 22 -13.77 5.45 0.25
C ASN A 22 -12.52 5.73 -0.58
N MET A 23 -12.68 5.74 -1.90
CA MET A 23 -11.55 5.92 -2.82
C MET A 23 -10.84 7.26 -2.62
N GLU A 24 -11.59 8.33 -2.36
CA GLU A 24 -10.98 9.65 -2.17
C GLU A 24 -10.03 9.68 -0.96
N SER A 25 -10.47 9.10 0.17
CA SER A 25 -9.62 8.98 1.37
C SER A 25 -8.39 8.11 1.12
N SER A 26 -8.58 7.01 0.40
CA SER A 26 -7.47 6.10 0.07
C SER A 26 -6.46 6.79 -0.86
N LEU A 27 -6.92 7.53 -1.86
CA LEU A 27 -6.01 8.25 -2.76
C LEU A 27 -5.26 9.37 -2.04
N ARG A 28 -5.90 10.07 -1.10
CA ARG A 28 -5.18 11.05 -0.27
C ARG A 28 -4.06 10.38 0.53
N PHE A 29 -4.34 9.20 1.08
CA PHE A 29 -3.33 8.45 1.84
C PHE A 29 -2.20 7.93 0.94
N TYR A 30 -2.54 7.17 -0.10
CA TYR A 30 -1.53 6.51 -0.94
C TYR A 30 -0.81 7.46 -1.88
N VAL A 31 -1.53 8.37 -2.54
CA VAL A 31 -0.94 9.27 -3.54
C VAL A 31 -0.35 10.50 -2.86
N ASP A 32 -1.17 11.25 -2.14
CA ASP A 32 -0.71 12.51 -1.54
C ASP A 32 0.21 12.27 -0.35
N GLY A 33 -0.06 11.24 0.44
CA GLY A 33 0.70 10.92 1.65
C GLY A 33 1.94 10.07 1.40
N LEU A 34 1.74 8.86 0.88
CA LEU A 34 2.86 7.92 0.69
C LEU A 34 3.67 8.16 -0.58
N GLY A 35 3.11 8.86 -1.55
CA GLY A 35 3.84 9.21 -2.77
C GLY A 35 3.64 8.24 -3.92
N PHE A 36 2.65 7.35 -3.85
CA PHE A 36 2.31 6.50 -4.98
C PHE A 36 1.84 7.34 -6.16
N LYS A 37 2.08 6.83 -7.37
CA LYS A 37 1.60 7.44 -8.60
C LYS A 37 0.50 6.59 -9.20
N MET A 38 -0.62 7.22 -9.56
CA MET A 38 -1.72 6.52 -10.22
C MET A 38 -1.39 6.35 -11.71
N LYS A 39 -1.25 5.11 -12.13
CA LYS A 39 -0.87 4.78 -13.51
C LYS A 39 -2.06 4.38 -14.38
N ARG A 40 -3.05 3.76 -13.79
CA ARG A 40 -4.29 3.35 -14.45
C ARG A 40 -5.45 3.54 -13.49
N TRP A 41 -6.64 3.83 -14.04
CA TRP A 41 -7.85 4.02 -13.25
C TRP A 41 -9.08 3.67 -14.09
N TRP A 42 -10.16 3.40 -13.39
CA TRP A 42 -11.43 3.12 -14.03
C TRP A 42 -12.54 3.98 -13.41
N ILE A 43 -13.30 4.63 -14.28
CA ILE A 43 -14.47 5.42 -13.92
C ILE A 43 -15.66 4.75 -14.57
N PRO A 44 -16.65 4.25 -13.80
CA PRO A 44 -17.83 3.63 -14.38
C PRO A 44 -18.60 4.58 -15.27
N ASP A 45 -19.10 4.07 -16.40
CA ASP A 45 -20.03 4.78 -17.23
C ASP A 45 -21.26 3.90 -17.54
N GLN A 46 -22.31 4.50 -18.09
CA GLN A 46 -23.57 3.79 -18.37
C GLN A 46 -23.44 2.75 -19.48
N SER A 47 -22.39 2.81 -20.29
CA SER A 47 -22.20 1.90 -21.42
C SER A 47 -21.60 0.55 -21.01
N ASP A 48 -21.03 0.44 -19.81
CA ASP A 48 -20.31 -0.76 -19.38
C ASP A 48 -21.23 -1.94 -19.03
N GLY A 49 -22.54 -1.74 -19.00
CA GLY A 49 -23.52 -2.81 -18.73
C GLY A 49 -23.39 -3.45 -17.35
N GLN A 50 -22.60 -2.85 -16.46
CA GLN A 50 -22.39 -3.30 -15.10
C GLN A 50 -22.97 -2.28 -14.14
N ASP A 51 -24.20 -2.47 -13.75
CA ASP A 51 -24.97 -1.52 -12.95
C ASP A 51 -24.59 -1.50 -11.45
N HIS A 52 -23.42 -2.05 -11.09
CA HIS A 52 -23.03 -2.12 -9.67
C HIS A 52 -22.52 -0.80 -9.13
N TYR A 53 -21.88 0.01 -9.95
CA TYR A 53 -21.42 1.34 -9.57
C TYR A 53 -22.20 2.41 -10.33
N LYS A 54 -22.50 3.52 -9.66
CA LYS A 54 -23.11 4.67 -10.31
C LYS A 54 -22.14 5.34 -11.27
N ALA A 55 -22.64 5.80 -12.39
CA ALA A 55 -21.87 6.60 -13.35
C ALA A 55 -21.82 8.06 -12.89
N ASP A 56 -21.12 8.32 -11.78
CA ASP A 56 -21.03 9.63 -11.14
C ASP A 56 -19.69 10.35 -11.36
N GLY A 57 -18.86 9.83 -12.29
CA GLY A 57 -17.56 10.40 -12.61
C GLY A 57 -16.46 10.10 -11.61
N LYS A 58 -16.73 9.26 -10.62
CA LYS A 58 -15.73 8.91 -9.59
C LYS A 58 -14.91 7.70 -9.98
N ILE A 59 -13.63 7.73 -9.58
CA ILE A 59 -12.74 6.58 -9.73
C ILE A 59 -13.20 5.48 -8.77
N ARG A 60 -13.39 4.26 -9.31
CA ARG A 60 -13.79 3.10 -8.50
C ARG A 60 -12.72 2.02 -8.43
N TRP A 61 -11.74 2.07 -9.32
CA TRP A 61 -10.59 1.19 -9.32
C TRP A 61 -9.36 1.97 -9.79
N CYS A 62 -8.19 1.64 -9.24
CA CYS A 62 -6.93 2.21 -9.72
C CYS A 62 -5.75 1.27 -9.53
N TRP A 63 -4.71 1.53 -10.30
CA TRP A 63 -3.40 0.90 -10.20
C TRP A 63 -2.40 1.96 -9.78
N LEU A 64 -1.76 1.74 -8.64
CA LEU A 64 -0.79 2.67 -8.05
C LEU A 64 0.60 2.06 -8.02
N GLU A 65 1.61 2.87 -8.29
CA GLU A 65 3.01 2.44 -8.24
C GLU A 65 3.85 3.36 -7.36
N LEU A 66 4.79 2.76 -6.64
CA LEU A 66 5.82 3.46 -5.87
C LEU A 66 7.13 2.72 -6.09
N GLY A 67 8.03 3.29 -6.92
CA GLY A 67 9.21 2.58 -7.39
C GLY A 67 8.81 1.30 -8.12
N GLU A 68 9.35 0.17 -7.70
CA GLU A 68 9.02 -1.15 -8.28
C GLU A 68 7.78 -1.79 -7.65
N ALA A 69 7.25 -1.19 -6.59
CA ALA A 69 6.05 -1.71 -5.93
C ALA A 69 4.79 -1.25 -6.64
N ALA A 70 3.78 -2.11 -6.65
CA ALA A 70 2.47 -1.79 -7.20
C ALA A 70 1.37 -2.32 -6.30
N ILE A 71 0.27 -1.60 -6.23
CA ILE A 71 -0.97 -2.03 -5.56
C ILE A 71 -2.17 -1.63 -6.40
N MET A 72 -3.27 -2.34 -6.21
CA MET A 72 -4.56 -1.98 -6.79
C MET A 72 -5.54 -1.64 -5.67
N LEU A 73 -6.41 -0.69 -5.93
CA LEU A 73 -7.50 -0.33 -5.03
C LEU A 73 -8.82 -0.43 -5.79
N GLN A 74 -9.85 -0.94 -5.14
CA GLN A 74 -11.21 -0.91 -5.66
C GLN A 74 -12.16 -0.56 -4.53
N GLU A 75 -13.06 0.40 -4.79
CA GLU A 75 -14.05 0.78 -3.79
C GLU A 75 -15.09 -0.33 -3.62
N PHE A 76 -15.45 -0.62 -2.37
CA PHE A 76 -16.53 -1.55 -2.09
C PHE A 76 -17.82 -1.11 -2.75
N LEU A 77 -18.60 -2.06 -3.25
CA LEU A 77 -19.99 -1.79 -3.61
C LEU A 77 -20.76 -1.35 -2.36
N PRO A 78 -21.66 -0.37 -2.46
CA PRO A 78 -22.39 0.13 -1.28
C PRO A 78 -23.07 -0.96 -0.45
N GLU A 79 -23.60 -2.00 -1.12
CA GLU A 79 -24.29 -3.13 -0.48
C GLU A 79 -23.35 -4.20 0.07
N ARG A 80 -22.04 -4.09 -0.15
CA ARG A 80 -21.05 -5.09 0.26
C ARG A 80 -19.97 -4.54 1.17
N GLN A 81 -20.31 -3.53 1.98
CA GLN A 81 -19.38 -3.00 2.96
C GLN A 81 -19.06 -4.08 4.00
N PRO A 82 -17.77 -4.34 4.27
CA PRO A 82 -17.39 -5.36 5.25
C PRO A 82 -17.76 -4.91 6.66
N LYS A 83 -18.14 -5.87 7.49
CA LYS A 83 -18.42 -5.62 8.91
C LYS A 83 -17.24 -5.96 9.81
N GLU A 84 -16.20 -6.55 9.26
CA GLU A 84 -15.02 -7.02 9.99
C GLU A 84 -13.84 -6.08 9.77
N THR A 85 -12.83 -6.16 10.66
CA THR A 85 -11.59 -5.42 10.51
C THR A 85 -10.83 -5.90 9.28
N LEU A 86 -10.57 -4.99 8.35
CA LEU A 86 -9.85 -5.30 7.12
C LEU A 86 -8.35 -5.47 7.39
N GLY A 87 -7.73 -6.35 6.60
CA GLY A 87 -6.29 -6.56 6.63
C GLY A 87 -5.79 -7.41 7.79
N THR A 88 -6.67 -7.97 8.60
CA THR A 88 -6.27 -8.84 9.71
C THR A 88 -5.44 -10.02 9.20
N GLY A 89 -4.27 -10.22 9.80
CA GLY A 89 -3.38 -11.32 9.43
C GLY A 89 -2.48 -11.03 8.23
N VAL A 90 -2.57 -9.85 7.63
CA VAL A 90 -1.72 -9.45 6.50
C VAL A 90 -0.96 -8.18 6.84
N ASN A 91 0.34 -8.18 6.57
CA ASN A 91 1.19 -7.02 6.68
C ASN A 91 1.98 -6.89 5.37
N LEU A 92 1.83 -5.75 4.70
CA LEU A 92 2.51 -5.51 3.43
C LEU A 92 3.86 -4.86 3.71
N CYS A 93 4.94 -5.53 3.33
CA CYS A 93 6.29 -5.06 3.61
C CYS A 93 6.94 -4.50 2.35
N PHE A 94 7.28 -3.22 2.41
CA PHE A 94 8.03 -2.53 1.36
C PHE A 94 9.50 -2.44 1.78
N GLN A 95 10.39 -2.97 0.97
CA GLN A 95 11.82 -2.86 1.19
C GLN A 95 12.34 -1.61 0.49
N CYS A 96 13.08 -0.78 1.22
CA CYS A 96 13.52 0.53 0.77
C CYS A 96 15.04 0.68 0.94
N GLU A 97 15.60 1.65 0.28
CA GLU A 97 17.01 2.00 0.51
C GLU A 97 17.19 2.78 1.82
N ASP A 98 16.24 3.68 2.13
CA ASP A 98 16.29 4.53 3.33
C ASP A 98 14.89 4.76 3.88
N ALA A 99 14.48 3.91 4.82
CA ALA A 99 13.17 3.98 5.43
C ALA A 99 12.97 5.25 6.27
N LEU A 100 14.02 5.74 6.93
CA LEU A 100 13.90 6.96 7.73
C LEU A 100 13.71 8.22 6.87
N ALA A 101 14.32 8.26 5.70
CA ALA A 101 14.05 9.34 4.74
C ALA A 101 12.59 9.34 4.31
N LEU A 102 12.02 8.16 4.03
CA LEU A 102 10.60 8.02 3.72
C LEU A 102 9.72 8.44 4.91
N TYR A 103 10.09 8.05 6.11
CA TYR A 103 9.37 8.47 7.32
C TYR A 103 9.25 10.00 7.40
N ARG A 104 10.34 10.71 7.15
CA ARG A 104 10.33 12.17 7.19
C ARG A 104 9.45 12.77 6.10
N GLU A 105 9.47 12.18 4.90
CA GLU A 105 8.58 12.58 3.81
C GLU A 105 7.11 12.34 4.18
N PHE A 106 6.79 11.16 4.69
CA PHE A 106 5.43 10.81 5.12
C PHE A 106 4.94 11.78 6.20
N LYS A 107 5.77 12.04 7.20
CA LYS A 107 5.45 12.96 8.28
C LYS A 107 5.19 14.37 7.76
N SER A 108 6.00 14.84 6.82
CA SER A 108 5.82 16.17 6.20
C SER A 108 4.51 16.29 5.43
N ARG A 109 3.95 15.15 4.97
CA ARG A 109 2.68 15.07 4.25
C ARG A 109 1.50 14.71 5.14
N GLY A 110 1.68 14.70 6.46
CA GLY A 110 0.62 14.44 7.42
C GLY A 110 0.33 12.97 7.72
N ILE A 111 1.16 12.05 7.27
CA ILE A 111 1.01 10.63 7.59
C ILE A 111 1.51 10.39 9.01
N GLN A 112 0.69 9.71 9.81
CA GLN A 112 1.06 9.27 11.15
C GLN A 112 1.38 7.78 11.13
N THR A 113 2.50 7.41 11.76
CA THR A 113 2.86 6.00 11.93
C THR A 113 2.16 5.41 13.15
N ARG A 114 1.96 4.08 13.16
CA ARG A 114 1.36 3.38 14.31
C ARG A 114 2.20 3.53 15.56
N THR A 115 3.51 3.43 15.41
CA THR A 115 4.50 3.60 16.47
C THR A 115 5.67 4.40 15.90
N ARG A 116 6.55 4.86 16.78
CA ARG A 116 7.82 5.44 16.32
C ARG A 116 8.58 4.42 15.48
N PRO A 117 9.30 4.84 14.45
CA PRO A 117 10.21 3.93 13.76
C PRO A 117 11.18 3.30 14.76
N SER A 118 11.40 2.01 14.61
CA SER A 118 12.28 1.26 15.50
C SER A 118 13.07 0.22 14.71
N VAL A 119 14.11 -0.32 15.32
CA VAL A 119 14.95 -1.35 14.71
C VAL A 119 14.46 -2.73 15.12
N GLY A 120 14.15 -3.55 14.12
CA GLY A 120 13.83 -4.96 14.29
C GLY A 120 14.45 -5.78 13.17
N ASN A 121 15.04 -6.91 13.49
CA ASN A 121 15.71 -7.80 12.53
C ASN A 121 16.75 -7.07 11.67
N ARG A 122 17.49 -6.14 12.26
CA ARG A 122 18.52 -5.32 11.58
C ARG A 122 17.93 -4.38 10.53
N LEU A 123 16.67 -4.00 10.69
CA LEU A 123 15.99 -3.08 9.78
C LEU A 123 15.39 -1.92 10.58
N TRP A 124 15.52 -0.70 10.07
CA TRP A 124 14.62 0.36 10.47
C TRP A 124 13.24 0.04 9.89
N VAL A 125 12.22 0.06 10.73
CA VAL A 125 10.85 -0.25 10.36
C VAL A 125 9.96 0.96 10.60
N VAL A 126 9.23 1.37 9.56
CA VAL A 126 8.28 2.48 9.59
C VAL A 126 6.88 1.91 9.36
N PRO A 127 6.08 1.71 10.43
CA PRO A 127 4.77 1.07 10.31
C PRO A 127 3.67 2.08 10.08
N VAL A 128 2.87 1.88 9.04
CA VAL A 128 1.71 2.73 8.73
C VAL A 128 0.45 1.88 8.57
N THR A 129 -0.70 2.52 8.79
CA THR A 129 -2.01 1.90 8.60
C THR A 129 -2.82 2.81 7.67
N ASP A 130 -3.44 2.22 6.65
CA ASP A 130 -4.27 2.98 5.75
C ASP A 130 -5.64 3.33 6.36
N PRO A 131 -6.47 4.17 5.71
CA PRO A 131 -7.76 4.56 6.27
C PRO A 131 -8.72 3.41 6.58
N ASP A 132 -8.57 2.25 5.91
CA ASP A 132 -9.42 1.08 6.11
C ASP A 132 -8.87 0.06 7.11
N GLY A 133 -7.65 0.27 7.60
CA GLY A 133 -7.01 -0.64 8.55
C GLY A 133 -5.99 -1.59 7.94
N TYR A 134 -5.71 -1.50 6.64
CA TYR A 134 -4.63 -2.28 6.03
C TYR A 134 -3.29 -1.83 6.56
N ARG A 135 -2.48 -2.80 7.00
CA ARG A 135 -1.18 -2.54 7.61
C ARG A 135 -0.05 -2.73 6.64
N MET A 136 0.93 -1.85 6.72
CA MET A 136 2.14 -1.91 5.92
C MET A 136 3.33 -1.39 6.69
N GLU A 137 4.52 -1.83 6.27
CA GLU A 137 5.80 -1.42 6.82
C GLU A 137 6.74 -1.03 5.70
N PHE A 138 7.49 0.02 5.93
CA PHE A 138 8.62 0.41 5.07
C PHE A 138 9.89 0.15 5.85
N SER A 139 10.82 -0.60 5.28
CA SER A 139 12.02 -1.02 6.00
C SER A 139 13.28 -0.90 5.17
N SER A 140 14.39 -0.63 5.85
CA SER A 140 15.72 -0.58 5.24
C SER A 140 16.78 -1.10 6.20
N PRO A 141 17.87 -1.74 5.70
CA PRO A 141 18.92 -2.28 6.54
C PRO A 141 19.63 -1.23 7.39
N THR A 142 20.05 -1.62 8.59
CA THR A 142 20.80 -0.75 9.49
C THR A 142 21.72 -1.58 10.39
N ASN A 143 22.79 -0.97 10.85
CA ASN A 143 23.66 -1.51 11.89
C ASN A 143 23.31 -0.97 13.28
N THR A 144 22.29 -0.13 13.38
CA THR A 144 21.80 0.37 14.67
C THR A 144 21.32 -0.80 15.53
N PRO A 145 21.57 -0.77 16.86
CA PRO A 145 21.16 -1.88 17.75
C PRO A 145 19.66 -2.17 17.71
N GLU A 146 19.33 -3.46 17.90
CA GLU A 146 17.92 -3.90 18.01
C GLU A 146 17.17 -3.10 19.07
N ASP A 147 15.89 -2.93 18.85
CA ASP A 147 14.96 -2.21 19.74
C ASP A 147 15.27 -0.72 19.91
N THR A 148 16.19 -0.15 19.15
CA THR A 148 16.39 1.28 19.13
C THR A 148 15.15 1.96 18.53
N GLU A 149 14.62 2.95 19.23
CA GLU A 149 13.52 3.79 18.74
C GLU A 149 14.07 5.12 18.22
N LEU A 150 13.48 5.60 17.13
CA LEU A 150 13.82 6.92 16.62
C LEU A 150 13.26 7.99 17.56
N GLU A 151 14.12 8.96 17.93
CA GLU A 151 13.75 10.00 18.90
C GLU A 151 13.05 11.23 18.26
N GLU A 152 12.99 11.32 16.95
CA GLU A 152 12.34 12.42 16.24
C GLU A 152 10.82 12.39 16.33
#